data_1dcdb51aeb210b147c8e2e81f566e557
#
_entry.id   1dcdb51aeb210b147c8e2e81f566e557
#
_cell.length_a   1.000
_cell.length_b   1.000
_cell.length_c   1.000
_cell.angle_alpha   90.00
_cell.angle_beta   90.00
_cell.angle_gamma   90.00
#
_symmetry.space_group_name_H-M   'P 1'
#
loop_
_entity.id
_entity.type
_entity.pdbx_description
1 polymer ?
#
loop_
_entity_poly.entity_id
_entity_poly.type
_entity_poly.pdbx_seq_one_letter_code
_entity_poly.pdbx_strand_id
1 'polypeptide(L)'
;RVAVRTHGHGLRGRAGAASDGASAELALAVGDRAPWAPALDGLVLRVPTGGRTCVMGASGVGKSTLLALAAGECAPCSMVFQDVRLVEDASALDNALVCADARVDASSAAALLRLLVPGVDVHARVAELSGGQRRRVEIARALLCPGDAVILDEPFTGLDTAARDACAEVVLDLLDGRMLLLATHDAVDARALNISDIITL
;
A
#
# COMPACT_ATOMS: atom_id res chain seq x y z
N ARG A 1 -3.02 -4.48 -20.05
CA ARG A 1 -2.13 -5.28 -19.17
C ARG A 1 -0.72 -4.76 -19.36
N VAL A 2 -0.24 -3.99 -18.40
CA VAL A 2 1.15 -3.55 -18.37
C VAL A 2 1.92 -4.69 -17.70
N ALA A 3 2.67 -5.45 -18.47
CA ALA A 3 3.60 -6.41 -17.92
C ALA A 3 4.83 -5.64 -17.40
N VAL A 4 4.89 -5.39 -16.11
CA VAL A 4 6.16 -5.12 -15.45
C VAL A 4 6.96 -6.42 -15.60
N ARG A 5 7.91 -6.45 -16.55
CA ARG A 5 8.74 -7.62 -16.76
C ARG A 5 9.70 -7.77 -15.58
N THR A 6 9.29 -8.59 -14.63
CA THR A 6 10.24 -9.22 -13.73
C THR A 6 10.85 -10.38 -14.49
N HIS A 7 12.17 -10.38 -14.69
CA HIS A 7 12.85 -11.54 -15.26
C HIS A 7 12.68 -12.71 -14.29
N GLY A 8 11.97 -13.73 -14.78
CA GLY A 8 11.40 -14.81 -14.03
C GLY A 8 12.35 -15.46 -13.02
N HIS A 9 11.88 -15.47 -11.82
CA HIS A 9 11.80 -16.63 -10.92
C HIS A 9 10.98 -16.15 -9.72
N GLY A 10 9.90 -16.86 -9.41
CA GLY A 10 9.02 -16.56 -8.29
C GLY A 10 9.85 -16.32 -7.01
N LEU A 11 9.64 -15.15 -6.41
CA LEU A 11 10.17 -14.82 -5.11
C LEU A 11 9.56 -15.77 -4.08
N ARG A 12 10.23 -16.87 -3.85
CA ARG A 12 10.08 -17.56 -2.59
C ARG A 12 10.99 -16.85 -1.59
N GLY A 13 10.44 -15.85 -0.87
CA GLY A 13 11.02 -15.43 0.38
C GLY A 13 11.12 -16.67 1.27
N ARG A 14 12.31 -16.94 1.82
CA ARG A 14 12.48 -17.96 2.85
C ARG A 14 11.73 -17.49 4.10
N ALA A 15 10.44 -17.84 4.16
CA ALA A 15 9.79 -18.00 5.45
C ALA A 15 10.45 -19.20 6.11
N GLY A 16 10.89 -19.04 7.35
CA GLY A 16 11.35 -20.14 8.19
C GLY A 16 10.30 -21.25 8.20
N ALA A 17 10.75 -22.49 8.19
CA ALA A 17 9.98 -23.71 8.08
C ALA A 17 8.62 -23.63 8.76
N ALA A 18 7.54 -23.54 7.97
CA ALA A 18 6.20 -23.84 8.42
C ALA A 18 5.91 -25.30 8.10
N SER A 19 5.76 -26.08 9.12
CA SER A 19 5.08 -27.34 9.12
C SER A 19 3.58 -27.06 8.98
N ASP A 20 2.90 -27.84 8.16
CA ASP A 20 1.46 -28.03 8.05
C ASP A 20 0.59 -26.83 7.63
N GLY A 21 0.17 -26.82 6.37
CA GLY A 21 -1.18 -26.46 5.83
C GLY A 21 -1.89 -25.18 6.31
N ALA A 22 -1.32 -24.38 7.17
CA ALA A 22 -1.89 -23.13 7.64
C ALA A 22 -1.54 -22.02 6.64
N SER A 23 -2.56 -21.46 5.98
CA SER A 23 -2.41 -20.22 5.23
C SER A 23 -1.78 -19.18 6.15
N ALA A 24 -0.65 -18.61 5.76
CA ALA A 24 -0.06 -17.51 6.52
C ALA A 24 -1.09 -16.37 6.58
N GLU A 25 -1.31 -15.81 7.75
CA GLU A 25 -2.20 -14.68 7.96
C GLU A 25 -1.51 -13.65 8.84
N LEU A 26 -1.81 -12.37 8.62
CA LEU A 26 -1.54 -11.35 9.62
C LEU A 26 -2.61 -11.46 10.70
N ALA A 27 -2.23 -11.76 11.93
CA ALA A 27 -3.10 -11.74 13.08
C ALA A 27 -2.53 -10.78 14.14
N LEU A 28 -3.23 -9.68 14.38
CA LEU A 28 -2.84 -8.64 15.34
C LEU A 28 -3.92 -8.48 16.40
N ALA A 29 -3.58 -8.77 17.66
CA ALA A 29 -4.40 -8.37 18.81
C ALA A 29 -3.82 -7.06 19.35
N VAL A 30 -4.62 -6.00 19.37
CA VAL A 30 -4.13 -4.67 19.78
C VAL A 30 -3.88 -4.62 21.29
N GLY A 31 -4.81 -5.09 22.12
CA GLY A 31 -4.68 -5.09 23.59
C GLY A 31 -4.19 -3.73 24.12
N ASP A 32 -3.26 -3.76 25.06
CA ASP A 32 -2.69 -2.55 25.70
C ASP A 32 -1.67 -1.80 24.84
N ARG A 33 -1.46 -2.20 23.58
CA ARG A 33 -0.44 -1.59 22.70
C ARG A 33 -0.79 -0.16 22.28
N ALA A 34 -2.05 0.23 22.37
CA ALA A 34 -2.52 1.57 22.00
C ALA A 34 -3.50 2.16 23.01
N PRO A 35 -3.08 2.41 24.27
CA PRO A 35 -3.97 2.90 25.32
C PRO A 35 -4.57 4.28 25.01
N TRP A 36 -3.95 5.03 24.07
CA TRP A 36 -4.45 6.32 23.59
C TRP A 36 -5.50 6.20 22.47
N ALA A 37 -5.79 5.00 21.99
CA ALA A 37 -6.78 4.71 20.96
C ALA A 37 -7.85 3.74 21.47
N PRO A 38 -8.79 4.19 22.32
CA PRO A 38 -9.77 3.31 22.99
C PRO A 38 -10.65 2.50 22.01
N ALA A 39 -10.86 3.01 20.80
CA ALA A 39 -11.60 2.28 19.76
C ALA A 39 -10.91 0.99 19.31
N LEU A 40 -9.63 0.80 19.65
CA LEU A 40 -8.85 -0.38 19.30
C LEU A 40 -8.79 -1.41 20.44
N ASP A 41 -9.39 -1.10 21.59
CA ASP A 41 -9.37 -2.01 22.74
C ASP A 41 -10.09 -3.32 22.41
N GLY A 42 -9.40 -4.43 22.67
CA GLY A 42 -9.91 -5.77 22.37
C GLY A 42 -10.01 -6.11 20.87
N LEU A 43 -9.60 -5.21 19.96
CA LEU A 43 -9.64 -5.47 18.52
C LEU A 43 -8.64 -6.58 18.13
N VAL A 44 -9.12 -7.50 17.30
CA VAL A 44 -8.28 -8.50 16.63
C VAL A 44 -8.41 -8.30 15.13
N LEU A 45 -7.32 -7.86 14.49
CA LEU A 45 -7.21 -7.76 13.03
C LEU A 45 -6.69 -9.08 12.47
N ARG A 46 -7.36 -9.60 11.46
CA ARG A 46 -6.90 -10.79 10.70
C ARG A 46 -6.93 -10.48 9.21
N VAL A 47 -5.81 -10.68 8.55
CA VAL A 47 -5.71 -10.54 7.08
C VAL A 47 -5.04 -11.81 6.54
N PRO A 48 -5.75 -12.65 5.79
CA PRO A 48 -5.15 -13.85 5.20
C PRO A 48 -4.15 -13.47 4.10
N THR A 49 -3.20 -14.33 3.82
CA THR A 49 -2.27 -14.14 2.69
C THR A 49 -3.06 -13.95 1.39
N GLY A 50 -2.72 -12.92 0.63
CA GLY A 50 -3.45 -12.53 -0.58
C GLY A 50 -4.83 -11.92 -0.30
N GLY A 51 -5.24 -11.82 0.98
CA GLY A 51 -6.48 -11.19 1.39
C GLY A 51 -6.43 -9.67 1.32
N ARG A 52 -7.62 -9.07 1.37
CA ARG A 52 -7.79 -7.61 1.34
C ARG A 52 -8.78 -7.23 2.42
N THR A 53 -8.35 -6.38 3.34
CA THR A 53 -9.17 -5.91 4.48
C THR A 53 -9.16 -4.39 4.52
N CYS A 54 -10.31 -3.79 4.78
CA CYS A 54 -10.48 -2.36 4.94
C CYS A 54 -10.85 -2.02 6.39
N VAL A 55 -10.15 -1.06 6.95
CA VAL A 55 -10.49 -0.43 8.24
C VAL A 55 -11.18 0.89 7.95
N MET A 56 -12.45 0.96 8.28
CA MET A 56 -13.28 2.16 8.10
C MET A 56 -13.57 2.85 9.43
N GLY A 57 -13.72 4.15 9.40
CA GLY A 57 -14.10 4.93 10.57
C GLY A 57 -13.82 6.41 10.40
N ALA A 58 -14.31 7.21 11.33
CA ALA A 58 -14.11 8.65 11.33
C ALA A 58 -12.62 9.03 11.45
N SER A 59 -12.28 10.28 11.09
CA SER A 59 -10.92 10.79 11.32
C SER A 59 -10.60 10.78 12.82
N GLY A 60 -9.36 10.39 13.16
CA GLY A 60 -8.88 10.36 14.55
C GLY A 60 -9.31 9.13 15.37
N VAL A 61 -10.13 8.21 14.84
CA VAL A 61 -10.62 7.04 15.59
C VAL A 61 -9.55 5.98 15.87
N GLY A 62 -8.38 6.06 15.22
CA GLY A 62 -7.27 5.12 15.44
C GLY A 62 -6.88 4.28 14.22
N LYS A 63 -7.45 4.53 13.03
CA LYS A 63 -7.14 3.77 11.80
C LYS A 63 -5.63 3.72 11.52
N SER A 64 -4.97 4.87 11.42
CA SER A 64 -3.52 4.95 11.17
C SER A 64 -2.68 4.28 12.25
N THR A 65 -3.14 4.31 13.52
CA THR A 65 -2.50 3.58 14.63
C THR A 65 -2.57 2.08 14.41
N LEU A 66 -3.75 1.57 14.03
CA LEU A 66 -3.94 0.15 13.73
C LEU A 66 -3.07 -0.30 12.56
N LEU A 67 -3.00 0.52 11.48
CA LEU A 67 -2.14 0.24 10.34
C LEU A 67 -0.66 0.22 10.70
N ALA A 68 -0.21 1.15 11.54
CA ALA A 68 1.18 1.20 12.02
C ALA A 68 1.54 -0.03 12.87
N LEU A 69 0.63 -0.50 13.73
CA LEU A 69 0.81 -1.73 14.50
C LEU A 69 0.86 -2.95 13.56
N ALA A 70 -0.04 -3.02 12.58
CA ALA A 70 -0.04 -4.09 11.58
C ALA A 70 1.25 -4.12 10.76
N ALA A 71 1.78 -2.96 10.37
CA ALA A 71 3.07 -2.85 9.67
C ALA A 71 4.24 -3.42 10.49
N GLY A 72 4.22 -3.25 11.80
CA GLY A 72 5.22 -3.82 12.69
C GLY A 72 5.18 -5.35 12.77
N GLU A 73 4.02 -5.95 12.56
CA GLU A 73 3.84 -7.40 12.60
C GLU A 73 4.08 -8.09 11.24
N CYS A 74 3.85 -7.40 10.12
CA CYS A 74 3.99 -7.98 8.78
C CYS A 74 5.23 -7.48 8.02
N ALA A 75 6.32 -7.19 8.72
CA ALA A 75 7.58 -6.83 8.06
C ALA A 75 8.22 -8.05 7.35
N PRO A 76 8.68 -7.90 6.08
CA PRO A 76 8.68 -6.67 5.30
C PRO A 76 7.33 -6.34 4.68
N CYS A 77 6.94 -5.07 4.77
CA CYS A 77 5.74 -4.53 4.12
C CYS A 77 6.03 -3.16 3.52
N SER A 78 5.19 -2.74 2.58
CA SER A 78 5.20 -1.37 2.06
C SER A 78 4.01 -0.57 2.60
N MET A 79 4.19 0.74 2.82
CA MET A 79 3.16 1.58 3.37
C MET A 79 3.08 2.93 2.66
N VAL A 80 1.85 3.32 2.30
CA VAL A 80 1.46 4.68 1.95
C VAL A 80 0.84 5.31 3.19
N PHE A 81 1.40 6.43 3.63
CA PHE A 81 0.95 7.13 4.84
C PHE A 81 -0.13 8.15 4.51
N GLN A 82 -0.90 8.57 5.51
CA GLN A 82 -1.88 9.65 5.35
C GLN A 82 -1.22 10.93 4.84
N ASP A 83 -0.07 11.31 5.39
CA ASP A 83 0.76 12.40 4.87
C ASP A 83 1.77 11.86 3.85
N VAL A 84 1.90 12.53 2.72
CA VAL A 84 2.84 12.14 1.66
C VAL A 84 4.28 12.23 2.16
N ARG A 85 5.01 11.12 2.08
CA ARG A 85 6.40 11.00 2.55
C ARG A 85 7.34 10.71 1.38
N LEU A 86 7.59 11.71 0.57
CA LEU A 86 8.53 11.65 -0.54
C LEU A 86 9.74 12.56 -0.27
N VAL A 87 10.86 12.26 -0.92
CA VAL A 87 12.05 13.13 -0.91
C VAL A 87 11.80 14.25 -1.92
N GLU A 88 11.52 15.45 -1.45
CA GLU A 88 11.04 16.57 -2.27
C GLU A 88 12.03 17.01 -3.36
N ASP A 89 13.33 16.99 -3.05
CA ASP A 89 14.40 17.36 -3.97
C ASP A 89 14.80 16.26 -4.96
N ALA A 90 14.32 15.04 -4.75
CA ALA A 90 14.55 13.92 -5.65
C ALA A 90 13.49 13.89 -6.76
N SER A 91 13.80 13.24 -7.86
CA SER A 91 12.85 13.04 -8.96
C SER A 91 11.73 12.07 -8.58
N ALA A 92 10.63 12.07 -9.34
CA ALA A 92 9.58 11.07 -9.18
C ALA A 92 10.13 9.65 -9.37
N LEU A 93 11.04 9.47 -10.33
CA LEU A 93 11.68 8.18 -10.60
C LEU A 93 12.58 7.72 -9.44
N ASP A 94 13.42 8.61 -8.90
CA ASP A 94 14.28 8.26 -7.76
C ASP A 94 13.44 7.91 -6.52
N ASN A 95 12.36 8.65 -6.28
CA ASN A 95 11.43 8.33 -5.19
C ASN A 95 10.77 6.94 -5.37
N ALA A 96 10.39 6.58 -6.59
CA ALA A 96 9.82 5.27 -6.88
C ALA A 96 10.82 4.13 -6.69
N LEU A 97 12.11 4.40 -6.97
CA LEU A 97 13.17 3.39 -6.92
C LEU A 97 13.84 3.24 -5.55
N VAL A 98 13.68 4.20 -4.63
CA VAL A 98 14.45 4.25 -3.36
C VAL A 98 14.33 2.98 -2.51
N CYS A 99 13.22 2.28 -2.58
CA CYS A 99 12.99 1.01 -1.87
C CYS A 99 12.52 -0.11 -2.82
N ALA A 100 12.65 0.09 -4.13
CA ALA A 100 12.23 -0.90 -5.11
C ALA A 100 13.04 -2.20 -4.97
N ASP A 101 12.40 -3.32 -5.31
CA ASP A 101 13.11 -4.59 -5.44
C ASP A 101 14.26 -4.46 -6.45
N ALA A 102 15.41 -5.05 -6.14
CA ALA A 102 16.63 -4.97 -6.98
C ALA A 102 16.44 -5.47 -8.43
N ARG A 103 15.34 -6.17 -8.71
CA ARG A 103 14.95 -6.65 -10.05
C ARG A 103 14.15 -5.62 -10.85
N VAL A 104 13.69 -4.55 -10.21
CA VAL A 104 12.96 -3.47 -10.87
C VAL A 104 13.96 -2.53 -11.52
N ASP A 105 13.96 -2.47 -12.84
CA ASP A 105 14.77 -1.51 -13.58
C ASP A 105 14.09 -0.13 -13.69
N ALA A 106 14.86 0.88 -13.99
CA ALA A 106 14.38 2.26 -14.12
C ALA A 106 13.33 2.42 -15.24
N SER A 107 13.37 1.59 -16.27
CA SER A 107 12.40 1.62 -17.37
C SER A 107 11.03 1.15 -16.91
N SER A 108 10.99 0.06 -16.15
CA SER A 108 9.76 -0.49 -15.54
C SER A 108 9.16 0.48 -14.53
N ALA A 109 9.98 1.08 -13.67
CA ALA A 109 9.52 2.09 -12.72
C ALA A 109 8.96 3.34 -13.42
N ALA A 110 9.64 3.81 -14.47
CA ALA A 110 9.15 4.93 -15.28
C ALA A 110 7.84 4.61 -16.01
N ALA A 111 7.67 3.37 -16.50
CA ALA A 111 6.43 2.94 -17.14
C ALA A 111 5.26 2.94 -16.11
N LEU A 112 5.48 2.44 -14.91
CA LEU A 112 4.49 2.49 -13.83
C LEU A 112 4.12 3.93 -13.45
N LEU A 113 5.12 4.81 -13.33
CA LEU A 113 4.88 6.22 -13.04
C LEU A 113 4.04 6.90 -14.11
N ARG A 114 4.32 6.66 -15.39
CA ARG A 114 3.51 7.22 -16.48
C ARG A 114 2.08 6.69 -16.52
N LEU A 115 1.88 5.46 -16.08
CA LEU A 115 0.55 4.87 -15.94
C LEU A 115 -0.24 5.53 -14.80
N LEU A 116 0.38 5.66 -13.62
CA LEU A 116 -0.26 6.26 -12.44
C LEU A 116 -0.38 7.78 -12.54
N VAL A 117 0.56 8.46 -13.19
CA VAL A 117 0.62 9.92 -13.31
C VAL A 117 0.76 10.30 -14.79
N PRO A 118 -0.31 10.21 -15.59
CA PRO A 118 -0.26 10.53 -17.00
C PRO A 118 0.31 11.93 -17.26
N GLY A 119 1.23 12.04 -18.23
CA GLY A 119 1.86 13.30 -18.59
C GLY A 119 2.97 13.78 -17.65
N VAL A 120 3.32 13.03 -16.61
CA VAL A 120 4.42 13.40 -15.71
C VAL A 120 5.78 13.30 -16.44
N ASP A 121 6.63 14.28 -16.22
CA ASP A 121 8.07 14.08 -16.41
C ASP A 121 8.61 13.30 -15.21
N VAL A 122 9.00 12.05 -15.41
CA VAL A 122 9.49 11.18 -14.34
C VAL A 122 10.80 11.68 -13.72
N HIS A 123 11.50 12.59 -14.39
CA HIS A 123 12.72 13.23 -13.89
C HIS A 123 12.46 14.59 -13.21
N ALA A 124 11.20 15.09 -13.23
CA ALA A 124 10.84 16.27 -12.46
C ALA A 124 10.95 16.00 -10.96
N ARG A 125 11.40 17.02 -10.21
CA ARG A 125 11.45 16.94 -8.75
C ARG A 125 10.04 16.84 -8.18
N VAL A 126 9.91 16.04 -7.12
CA VAL A 126 8.62 15.85 -6.44
C VAL A 126 8.05 17.19 -5.93
N ALA A 127 8.90 18.14 -5.54
CA ALA A 127 8.49 19.48 -5.14
C ALA A 127 7.66 20.22 -6.21
N GLU A 128 7.85 19.90 -7.50
CA GLU A 128 7.17 20.52 -8.65
C GLU A 128 5.81 19.88 -8.97
N LEU A 129 5.50 18.74 -8.34
CA LEU A 129 4.29 17.97 -8.59
C LEU A 129 3.11 18.47 -7.75
N SER A 130 1.89 18.35 -8.28
CA SER A 130 0.67 18.58 -7.51
C SER A 130 0.51 17.55 -6.38
N GLY A 131 -0.32 17.84 -5.38
CA GLY A 131 -0.58 16.91 -4.27
C GLY A 131 -1.08 15.54 -4.74
N GLY A 132 -2.01 15.50 -5.70
CA GLY A 132 -2.49 14.25 -6.27
C GLY A 132 -1.44 13.50 -7.09
N GLN A 133 -0.52 14.21 -7.77
CA GLN A 133 0.60 13.57 -8.45
C GLN A 133 1.59 12.98 -7.45
N ARG A 134 1.95 13.71 -6.39
CA ARG A 134 2.81 13.22 -5.29
C ARG A 134 2.22 11.95 -4.66
N ARG A 135 0.92 11.95 -4.35
CA ARG A 135 0.23 10.78 -3.81
C ARG A 135 0.37 9.56 -4.72
N ARG A 136 0.22 9.73 -6.02
CA ARG A 136 0.37 8.64 -6.99
C ARG A 136 1.81 8.16 -7.16
N VAL A 137 2.80 9.04 -7.00
CA VAL A 137 4.23 8.64 -6.92
C VAL A 137 4.49 7.80 -5.67
N GLU A 138 3.89 8.16 -4.52
CA GLU A 138 4.00 7.37 -3.29
C GLU A 138 3.38 5.98 -3.43
N ILE A 139 2.23 5.88 -4.10
CA ILE A 139 1.60 4.58 -4.43
C ILE A 139 2.53 3.76 -5.34
N ALA A 140 3.12 4.38 -6.39
CA ALA A 140 4.10 3.70 -7.25
C ALA A 140 5.27 3.13 -6.43
N ARG A 141 5.85 3.93 -5.54
CA ARG A 141 6.93 3.50 -4.65
C ARG A 141 6.52 2.30 -3.81
N ALA A 142 5.34 2.35 -3.19
CA ALA A 142 4.86 1.26 -2.34
C ALA A 142 4.65 -0.05 -3.14
N LEU A 143 4.17 0.05 -4.37
CA LEU A 143 3.97 -1.12 -5.22
C LEU A 143 5.28 -1.76 -5.70
N LEU A 144 6.33 -0.97 -5.89
CA LEU A 144 7.66 -1.44 -6.30
C LEU A 144 8.49 -1.97 -5.13
N CYS A 145 8.16 -1.60 -3.90
CA CYS A 145 8.82 -2.07 -2.69
C CYS A 145 8.49 -3.55 -2.45
N PRO A 146 9.50 -4.42 -2.15
CA PRO A 146 9.24 -5.81 -1.83
C PRO A 146 8.53 -5.96 -0.48
N GLY A 147 7.82 -7.08 -0.28
CA GLY A 147 7.18 -7.42 0.98
C GLY A 147 5.91 -8.24 0.78
N ASP A 148 5.40 -8.78 1.88
CA ASP A 148 4.24 -9.66 1.89
C ASP A 148 2.92 -8.89 2.01
N ALA A 149 2.99 -7.59 2.31
CA ALA A 149 1.82 -6.72 2.47
C ALA A 149 2.03 -5.33 1.87
N VAL A 150 0.94 -4.77 1.38
CA VAL A 150 0.79 -3.36 1.00
C VAL A 150 -0.23 -2.73 1.94
N ILE A 151 0.17 -1.67 2.63
CA ILE A 151 -0.66 -0.95 3.59
C ILE A 151 -0.93 0.45 3.06
N LEU A 152 -2.19 0.81 2.94
CA LEU A 152 -2.62 2.08 2.34
C LEU A 152 -3.45 2.88 3.35
N ASP A 153 -2.94 4.02 3.79
CA ASP A 153 -3.65 4.93 4.69
C ASP A 153 -4.17 6.15 3.92
N GLU A 154 -5.50 6.21 3.71
CA GLU A 154 -6.21 7.24 2.94
C GLU A 154 -5.55 7.50 1.56
N PRO A 155 -5.29 6.45 0.74
CA PRO A 155 -4.42 6.57 -0.44
C PRO A 155 -4.98 7.43 -1.55
N PHE A 156 -6.30 7.63 -1.60
CA PHE A 156 -6.95 8.34 -2.71
C PHE A 156 -7.43 9.73 -2.32
N THR A 157 -7.08 10.21 -1.13
CA THR A 157 -7.39 11.58 -0.70
C THR A 157 -6.83 12.59 -1.70
N GLY A 158 -7.69 13.50 -2.17
CA GLY A 158 -7.34 14.54 -3.15
C GLY A 158 -7.26 14.06 -4.61
N LEU A 159 -7.65 12.83 -4.91
CA LEU A 159 -7.83 12.34 -6.27
C LEU A 159 -9.29 12.51 -6.72
N ASP A 160 -9.47 12.85 -8.00
CA ASP A 160 -10.78 12.73 -8.64
C ASP A 160 -11.14 11.25 -8.88
N THR A 161 -12.39 11.00 -9.27
CA THR A 161 -12.90 9.65 -9.46
C THR A 161 -12.10 8.87 -10.51
N ALA A 162 -11.76 9.49 -11.64
CA ALA A 162 -11.03 8.81 -12.71
C ALA A 162 -9.61 8.44 -12.29
N ALA A 163 -8.90 9.34 -11.59
CA ALA A 163 -7.56 9.09 -11.06
C ALA A 163 -7.58 8.01 -9.96
N ARG A 164 -8.59 8.02 -9.07
CA ARG A 164 -8.78 6.99 -8.07
C ARG A 164 -8.96 5.61 -8.71
N ASP A 165 -9.92 5.50 -9.64
CA ASP A 165 -10.26 4.21 -10.26
C ASP A 165 -9.06 3.65 -11.04
N ALA A 166 -8.33 4.49 -11.79
CA ALA A 166 -7.11 4.10 -12.47
C ALA A 166 -6.00 3.65 -11.49
N CYS A 167 -5.83 4.35 -10.36
CA CYS A 167 -4.88 3.92 -9.33
C CYS A 167 -5.27 2.60 -8.69
N ALA A 168 -6.56 2.42 -8.38
CA ALA A 168 -7.05 1.18 -7.78
C ALA A 168 -6.84 -0.02 -8.70
N GLU A 169 -7.08 0.13 -10.00
CA GLU A 169 -6.81 -0.92 -11.00
C GLU A 169 -5.33 -1.32 -11.00
N VAL A 170 -4.43 -0.33 -11.03
CA VAL A 170 -2.98 -0.59 -10.98
C VAL A 170 -2.56 -1.26 -9.67
N VAL A 171 -3.12 -0.83 -8.53
CA VAL A 171 -2.85 -1.48 -7.24
C VAL A 171 -3.26 -2.94 -7.29
N LEU A 172 -4.47 -3.24 -7.78
CA LEU A 172 -4.97 -4.61 -7.88
C LEU A 172 -4.12 -5.49 -8.79
N ASP A 173 -3.70 -4.96 -9.93
CA ASP A 173 -2.87 -5.70 -10.90
C ASP A 173 -1.47 -6.02 -10.36
N LEU A 174 -0.93 -5.17 -9.48
CA LEU A 174 0.44 -5.30 -8.95
C LEU A 174 0.52 -5.86 -7.53
N LEU A 175 -0.60 -6.21 -6.90
CA LEU A 175 -0.55 -6.88 -5.59
C LEU A 175 0.20 -8.21 -5.62
N ASP A 176 0.10 -8.97 -6.71
CA ASP A 176 0.83 -10.22 -6.92
C ASP A 176 0.76 -11.18 -5.71
N GLY A 177 -0.45 -11.36 -5.17
CA GLY A 177 -0.69 -12.23 -4.02
C GLY A 177 -0.30 -11.65 -2.65
N ARG A 178 0.17 -10.39 -2.59
CA ARG A 178 0.40 -9.68 -1.32
C ARG A 178 -0.91 -9.38 -0.60
N MET A 179 -0.85 -9.32 0.71
CA MET A 179 -1.95 -8.79 1.53
C MET A 179 -2.17 -7.31 1.24
N LEU A 180 -3.41 -6.86 1.27
CA LEU A 180 -3.76 -5.44 1.20
C LEU A 180 -4.53 -5.03 2.45
N LEU A 181 -4.01 -4.05 3.17
CA LEU A 181 -4.69 -3.41 4.28
C LEU A 181 -4.94 -1.94 3.94
N LEU A 182 -6.22 -1.57 3.87
CA LEU A 182 -6.66 -0.21 3.57
C LEU A 182 -7.22 0.45 4.82
N ALA A 183 -6.87 1.70 5.09
CA ALA A 183 -7.66 2.57 5.97
C ALA A 183 -8.28 3.68 5.14
N THR A 184 -9.57 3.90 5.31
CA THR A 184 -10.29 4.99 4.67
C THR A 184 -11.57 5.35 5.45
N HIS A 185 -12.10 6.52 5.19
CA HIS A 185 -13.43 6.93 5.63
C HIS A 185 -14.46 6.87 4.49
N ASP A 186 -14.02 6.57 3.25
CA ASP A 186 -14.89 6.50 2.06
C ASP A 186 -15.06 5.05 1.58
N ALA A 187 -16.30 4.56 1.63
CA ALA A 187 -16.65 3.23 1.13
C ALA A 187 -16.40 3.05 -0.38
N VAL A 188 -16.26 4.15 -1.14
CA VAL A 188 -15.93 4.07 -2.57
C VAL A 188 -14.53 3.54 -2.77
N ASP A 189 -13.58 3.88 -1.91
CA ASP A 189 -12.19 3.40 -1.98
C ASP A 189 -12.12 1.88 -1.78
N ALA A 190 -12.85 1.36 -0.78
CA ALA A 190 -12.91 -0.07 -0.53
C ALA A 190 -13.51 -0.83 -1.74
N ARG A 191 -14.55 -0.26 -2.36
CA ARG A 191 -15.14 -0.83 -3.58
C ARG A 191 -14.20 -0.81 -4.77
N ALA A 192 -13.48 0.32 -4.98
CA ALA A 192 -12.51 0.44 -6.06
C ALA A 192 -11.39 -0.61 -5.96
N LEU A 193 -10.99 -0.98 -4.74
CA LEU A 193 -10.00 -2.02 -4.46
C LEU A 193 -10.59 -3.43 -4.31
N ASN A 194 -11.88 -3.63 -4.65
CA ASN A 194 -12.57 -4.91 -4.53
C ASN A 194 -12.43 -5.55 -3.13
N ILE A 195 -12.55 -4.72 -2.06
CA ILE A 195 -12.47 -5.17 -0.68
C ILE A 195 -13.89 -5.39 -0.15
N SER A 196 -14.16 -6.60 0.30
CA SER A 196 -15.43 -6.98 0.94
C SER A 196 -15.32 -7.18 2.45
N ASP A 197 -14.10 -7.42 2.94
CA ASP A 197 -13.82 -7.56 4.37
C ASP A 197 -13.60 -6.18 4.98
N ILE A 198 -14.57 -5.70 5.77
CA ILE A 198 -14.58 -4.34 6.33
C ILE A 198 -14.70 -4.40 7.84
N ILE A 199 -13.74 -3.80 8.52
CA ILE A 199 -13.75 -3.55 9.97
C ILE A 199 -14.12 -2.10 10.18
N THR A 200 -15.14 -1.84 10.98
CA THR A 200 -15.57 -0.46 11.34
C THR A 200 -15.13 -0.13 12.76
N LEU A 201 -14.40 0.98 12.92
CA LEU A 201 -13.97 1.53 14.20
C LEU A 201 -14.90 2.65 14.67
#